data_dafd44e222252dd45fe961169afb86cd
#
_entry.id   dafd44e222252dd45fe961169afb86cd
#
_cell.length_a   1.000
_cell.length_b   1.000
_cell.length_c   1.000
_cell.angle_alpha   90.00
_cell.angle_beta   90.00
_cell.angle_gamma   90.00
#
_symmetry.space_group_name_H-M   'P 1'
#
loop_
_entity.id
_entity.type
_entity.pdbx_description
1 polymer ?
#
loop_
_entity_poly.entity_id
_entity_poly.type
_entity_poly.pdbx_seq_one_letter_code
_entity_poly.pdbx_strand_id
1 'polypeptide(L)'
;MEYMVIPGTNEKISRIGLGTWQFSEAWGVLEYNLAKQIIAKALESGINFFDTAMVYGNGMSEEFLGKALRELSVKREEVFIATKIPGQFLDPYDVFRSIDKSLKRLGVNYVDLMQLHWPPCWHNHPTCPYMRALERLVELGKIRYLGVSNYPIALIEEARSCLSRTDITFMQYRYNLIERQAEIELIPYAEKNNMVFLPWSPLAKGALTGKYTLENLPKFTDVRETDPIFHPENFKQIQPLIDELLRMSNKYGKTPAQTSLNWIIMYSKNILPIPGAKKPEQVVDNAGSVSWRLSYEDWRILDEISKKIRISYAIGYLS
;
A
#
# COMPACT_ATOMS: atom_id res chain seq x y z
N MET A 1 -5.40 -18.44 1.48
CA MET A 1 -5.57 -16.98 1.12
C MET A 1 -7.06 -16.69 0.97
N GLU A 2 -7.51 -15.55 1.48
CA GLU A 2 -8.85 -15.00 1.16
C GLU A 2 -8.75 -14.06 -0.04
N TYR A 3 -9.85 -13.96 -0.79
CA TYR A 3 -9.96 -13.05 -1.93
C TYR A 3 -11.16 -12.13 -1.74
N MET A 4 -11.05 -10.91 -2.23
CA MET A 4 -12.14 -9.96 -2.36
C MET A 4 -12.46 -9.72 -3.83
N VAL A 5 -13.71 -9.36 -4.11
CA VAL A 5 -14.14 -8.95 -5.44
C VAL A 5 -13.99 -7.43 -5.54
N ILE A 6 -13.38 -6.93 -6.61
CA ILE A 6 -13.36 -5.50 -6.90
C ILE A 6 -14.80 -5.03 -7.10
N PRO A 7 -15.27 -4.02 -6.35
CA PRO A 7 -16.66 -3.56 -6.45
C PRO A 7 -17.07 -3.23 -7.90
N GLY A 8 -18.24 -3.66 -8.29
CA GLY A 8 -18.77 -3.46 -9.66
C GLY A 8 -18.20 -4.41 -10.73
N THR A 9 -17.39 -5.40 -10.34
CA THR A 9 -16.79 -6.37 -11.25
C THR A 9 -16.94 -7.81 -10.73
N ASN A 10 -16.44 -8.81 -11.50
CA ASN A 10 -16.29 -10.20 -11.05
C ASN A 10 -14.84 -10.56 -10.76
N GLU A 11 -13.92 -9.58 -10.78
CA GLU A 11 -12.50 -9.82 -10.63
C GLU A 11 -12.11 -10.01 -9.16
N LYS A 12 -11.34 -11.06 -8.90
CA LYS A 12 -10.89 -11.44 -7.55
C LYS A 12 -9.44 -11.05 -7.34
N ILE A 13 -9.18 -10.30 -6.29
CA ILE A 13 -7.85 -9.96 -5.81
C ILE A 13 -7.65 -10.52 -4.40
N SER A 14 -6.41 -10.89 -4.05
CA SER A 14 -6.09 -11.38 -2.71
C SER A 14 -6.38 -10.30 -1.66
N ARG A 15 -6.89 -10.70 -0.51
CA ARG A 15 -7.31 -9.80 0.57
C ARG A 15 -6.15 -9.02 1.21
N ILE A 16 -4.92 -9.39 0.85
CA ILE A 16 -3.68 -8.70 1.19
C ILE A 16 -2.79 -8.66 -0.05
N GLY A 17 -2.09 -7.56 -0.29
CA GLY A 17 -1.17 -7.40 -1.40
C GLY A 17 0.30 -7.46 -0.95
N LEU A 18 1.22 -7.44 -1.91
CA LEU A 18 2.64 -7.20 -1.68
C LEU A 18 3.01 -5.80 -2.18
N GLY A 19 3.36 -4.89 -1.26
CA GLY A 19 4.01 -3.63 -1.58
C GLY A 19 5.49 -3.85 -1.89
N THR A 20 6.01 -3.24 -2.96
CA THR A 20 7.39 -3.43 -3.41
C THR A 20 8.28 -2.19 -3.21
N TRP A 21 7.88 -1.25 -2.37
CA TRP A 21 8.72 -0.09 -2.03
C TRP A 21 10.06 -0.53 -1.40
N GLN A 22 10.08 -1.68 -0.71
CA GLN A 22 11.29 -2.28 -0.15
C GLN A 22 12.31 -2.72 -1.20
N PHE A 23 11.94 -2.75 -2.48
CA PHE A 23 12.85 -3.01 -3.60
C PHE A 23 13.57 -1.74 -4.08
N SER A 24 13.55 -0.69 -3.27
CA SER A 24 14.23 0.58 -3.53
C SER A 24 15.33 0.85 -2.51
N GLU A 25 16.31 1.66 -2.89
CA GLU A 25 17.44 2.08 -2.05
C GLU A 25 17.01 2.80 -0.76
N ALA A 26 15.79 3.37 -0.73
CA ALA A 26 15.21 4.01 0.44
C ALA A 26 15.15 3.10 1.68
N TRP A 27 15.15 1.79 1.47
CA TRP A 27 15.14 0.75 2.51
C TRP A 27 16.46 0.01 2.66
N GLY A 28 17.52 0.48 2.00
CA GLY A 28 18.80 -0.22 1.82
C GLY A 28 18.83 -1.06 0.55
N VAL A 29 20.01 -1.51 0.16
CA VAL A 29 20.19 -2.29 -1.06
C VAL A 29 19.51 -3.66 -0.92
N LEU A 30 18.65 -4.00 -1.88
CA LEU A 30 18.03 -5.31 -1.98
C LEU A 30 18.42 -5.93 -3.34
N GLU A 31 19.10 -7.06 -3.27
CA GLU A 31 19.55 -7.79 -4.46
C GLU A 31 18.36 -8.42 -5.21
N TYR A 32 18.44 -8.45 -6.54
CA TYR A 32 17.38 -9.02 -7.39
C TYR A 32 16.98 -10.44 -7.02
N ASN A 33 17.93 -11.31 -6.69
CA ASN A 33 17.63 -12.69 -6.32
C ASN A 33 16.76 -12.79 -5.07
N LEU A 34 16.95 -11.89 -4.09
CA LEU A 34 16.12 -11.82 -2.91
C LEU A 34 14.73 -11.26 -3.24
N ALA A 35 14.65 -10.23 -4.10
CA ALA A 35 13.36 -9.73 -4.59
C ALA A 35 12.55 -10.83 -5.30
N LYS A 36 13.20 -11.62 -6.15
CA LYS A 36 12.58 -12.77 -6.82
C LYS A 36 12.06 -13.82 -5.83
N GLN A 37 12.83 -14.13 -4.78
CA GLN A 37 12.38 -15.07 -3.73
C GLN A 37 11.16 -14.53 -2.96
N ILE A 38 11.13 -13.22 -2.67
CA ILE A 38 9.98 -12.54 -2.03
C ILE A 38 8.74 -12.64 -2.92
N ILE A 39 8.87 -12.35 -4.22
CA ILE A 39 7.77 -12.44 -5.19
C ILE A 39 7.28 -13.89 -5.33
N ALA A 40 8.19 -14.86 -5.47
CA ALA A 40 7.85 -16.27 -5.53
C ALA A 40 7.05 -16.70 -4.27
N LYS A 41 7.51 -16.29 -3.09
CA LYS A 41 6.84 -16.59 -1.83
C LYS A 41 5.46 -15.94 -1.73
N ALA A 42 5.27 -14.75 -2.30
CA ALA A 42 3.95 -14.10 -2.39
C ALA A 42 2.97 -14.92 -3.24
N LEU A 43 3.40 -15.36 -4.41
CA LEU A 43 2.62 -16.22 -5.29
C LEU A 43 2.27 -17.56 -4.63
N GLU A 44 3.25 -18.24 -4.01
CA GLU A 44 3.03 -19.47 -3.25
C GLU A 44 2.04 -19.30 -2.09
N SER A 45 2.01 -18.11 -1.48
CA SER A 45 1.07 -17.76 -0.41
C SER A 45 -0.31 -17.38 -0.94
N GLY A 46 -0.53 -17.37 -2.26
CA GLY A 46 -1.77 -17.01 -2.93
C GLY A 46 -2.00 -15.50 -3.04
N ILE A 47 -0.98 -14.67 -2.85
CA ILE A 47 -1.04 -13.23 -3.11
C ILE A 47 -0.95 -13.03 -4.63
N ASN A 48 -1.97 -12.38 -5.20
CA ASN A 48 -1.98 -12.01 -6.62
C ASN A 48 -1.94 -10.49 -6.85
N PHE A 49 -2.01 -9.66 -5.81
CA PHE A 49 -1.98 -8.20 -5.89
C PHE A 49 -0.57 -7.68 -5.56
N PHE A 50 0.08 -7.04 -6.55
CA PHE A 50 1.42 -6.46 -6.43
C PHE A 50 1.36 -4.95 -6.64
N ASP A 51 1.81 -4.16 -5.64
CA ASP A 51 1.85 -2.70 -5.70
C ASP A 51 3.29 -2.20 -5.83
N THR A 52 3.58 -1.53 -6.94
CA THR A 52 4.86 -0.89 -7.24
C THR A 52 4.68 0.59 -7.59
N ALA A 53 5.74 1.29 -8.02
CA ALA A 53 5.69 2.65 -8.56
C ALA A 53 6.93 2.97 -9.40
N MET A 54 6.77 3.89 -10.36
CA MET A 54 7.86 4.42 -11.19
C MET A 54 9.03 4.99 -10.39
N VAL A 55 8.74 5.59 -9.22
CA VAL A 55 9.76 6.24 -8.38
C VAL A 55 10.48 5.28 -7.44
N TYR A 56 10.03 4.05 -7.29
CA TYR A 56 10.67 3.09 -6.40
C TYR A 56 11.99 2.62 -7.03
N GLY A 57 13.11 3.14 -6.49
CA GLY A 57 14.44 2.89 -7.04
C GLY A 57 14.57 3.34 -8.50
N ASN A 58 13.95 4.47 -8.88
CA ASN A 58 13.94 4.98 -10.25
C ASN A 58 13.47 3.95 -11.31
N GLY A 59 12.51 3.11 -10.92
CA GLY A 59 11.93 2.05 -11.76
C GLY A 59 12.52 0.66 -11.53
N MET A 60 13.53 0.52 -10.69
CA MET A 60 14.12 -0.78 -10.35
C MET A 60 13.09 -1.76 -9.78
N SER A 61 12.14 -1.26 -8.95
CA SER A 61 11.07 -2.08 -8.40
C SER A 61 10.15 -2.66 -9.49
N GLU A 62 9.81 -1.86 -10.52
CA GLU A 62 9.04 -2.34 -11.69
C GLU A 62 9.84 -3.37 -12.50
N GLU A 63 11.13 -3.13 -12.71
CA GLU A 63 12.02 -4.06 -13.43
C GLU A 63 12.17 -5.39 -12.69
N PHE A 64 12.38 -5.35 -11.37
CA PHE A 64 12.50 -6.56 -10.54
C PHE A 64 11.20 -7.36 -10.56
N LEU A 65 10.05 -6.70 -10.39
CA LEU A 65 8.75 -7.36 -10.44
C LEU A 65 8.52 -8.03 -11.81
N GLY A 66 8.65 -7.28 -12.90
CA GLY A 66 8.42 -7.79 -14.22
C GLY A 66 9.38 -8.93 -14.63
N LYS A 67 10.67 -8.79 -14.29
CA LYS A 67 11.67 -9.84 -14.54
C LYS A 67 11.37 -11.10 -13.72
N ALA A 68 11.04 -10.98 -12.45
CA ALA A 68 10.72 -12.10 -11.58
C ALA A 68 9.48 -12.87 -12.06
N LEU A 69 8.40 -12.17 -12.42
CA LEU A 69 7.17 -12.80 -12.93
C LEU A 69 7.45 -13.61 -14.20
N ARG A 70 8.26 -13.07 -15.14
CA ARG A 70 8.66 -13.81 -16.35
C ARG A 70 9.51 -15.04 -16.03
N GLU A 71 10.53 -14.91 -15.18
CA GLU A 71 11.40 -16.03 -14.79
C GLU A 71 10.68 -17.12 -14.00
N LEU A 72 9.60 -16.77 -13.30
CA LEU A 72 8.72 -17.71 -12.60
C LEU A 72 7.61 -18.26 -13.50
N SER A 73 7.61 -17.88 -14.80
CA SER A 73 6.62 -18.33 -15.79
C SER A 73 5.16 -18.04 -15.39
N VAL A 74 4.93 -16.93 -14.68
CA VAL A 74 3.59 -16.51 -14.24
C VAL A 74 2.85 -15.92 -15.43
N LYS A 75 1.62 -16.41 -15.68
CA LYS A 75 0.76 -15.81 -16.70
C LYS A 75 0.28 -14.43 -16.26
N ARG A 76 0.20 -13.49 -17.22
CA ARG A 76 -0.15 -12.10 -16.93
C ARG A 76 -1.51 -11.95 -16.23
N GLU A 77 -2.47 -12.77 -16.59
CA GLU A 77 -3.83 -12.78 -16.05
C GLU A 77 -3.94 -13.40 -14.64
N GLU A 78 -2.90 -14.06 -14.15
CA GLU A 78 -2.87 -14.63 -12.80
C GLU A 78 -2.51 -13.61 -11.72
N VAL A 79 -2.02 -12.42 -12.14
CA VAL A 79 -1.57 -11.38 -11.22
C VAL A 79 -2.22 -10.04 -11.53
N PHE A 80 -2.45 -9.27 -10.46
CA PHE A 80 -2.93 -7.90 -10.51
C PHE A 80 -1.76 -6.96 -10.22
N ILE A 81 -1.33 -6.19 -11.22
CA ILE A 81 -0.20 -5.28 -11.13
C ILE A 81 -0.69 -3.84 -11.01
N ALA A 82 -0.41 -3.22 -9.87
CA ALA A 82 -0.64 -1.81 -9.61
C ALA A 82 0.68 -1.04 -9.67
N THR A 83 0.71 0.05 -10.44
CA THR A 83 1.84 1.00 -10.43
C THR A 83 1.35 2.44 -10.34
N LYS A 84 2.26 3.43 -10.31
CA LYS A 84 1.89 4.81 -10.00
C LYS A 84 2.69 5.82 -10.83
N ILE A 85 2.01 6.90 -11.25
CA ILE A 85 2.63 8.09 -11.86
C ILE A 85 2.76 9.17 -10.79
N PRO A 86 3.95 9.73 -10.55
CA PRO A 86 4.12 10.82 -9.60
C PRO A 86 3.57 12.15 -10.14
N GLY A 87 3.13 13.01 -9.23
CA GLY A 87 2.41 14.25 -9.54
C GLY A 87 3.14 15.26 -10.43
N GLN A 88 4.47 15.18 -10.56
CA GLN A 88 5.25 16.03 -11.46
C GLN A 88 5.17 15.61 -12.94
N PHE A 89 4.65 14.44 -13.26
CA PHE A 89 4.54 13.92 -14.64
C PHE A 89 3.08 13.81 -15.08
N LEU A 90 2.28 14.84 -14.80
CA LEU A 90 0.85 14.91 -15.12
C LEU A 90 0.52 15.80 -16.33
N ASP A 91 1.52 16.31 -17.06
CA ASP A 91 1.23 16.76 -18.42
C ASP A 91 0.71 15.57 -19.24
N PRO A 92 -0.31 15.72 -20.10
CA PRO A 92 -0.86 14.62 -20.89
C PRO A 92 0.19 13.82 -21.66
N TYR A 93 1.19 14.48 -22.24
CA TYR A 93 2.28 13.79 -22.93
C TYR A 93 3.14 12.95 -21.96
N ASP A 94 3.43 13.48 -20.78
CA ASP A 94 4.19 12.75 -19.76
C ASP A 94 3.40 11.59 -19.16
N VAL A 95 2.08 11.69 -19.08
CA VAL A 95 1.21 10.57 -18.69
C VAL A 95 1.39 9.39 -19.66
N PHE A 96 1.29 9.62 -21.00
CA PHE A 96 1.53 8.57 -21.98
C PHE A 96 2.94 7.98 -21.90
N ARG A 97 3.97 8.84 -21.81
CA ARG A 97 5.37 8.40 -21.67
C ARG A 97 5.61 7.58 -20.39
N SER A 98 4.98 7.97 -19.30
CA SER A 98 5.10 7.29 -18.02
C SER A 98 4.55 5.88 -18.08
N ILE A 99 3.36 5.71 -18.68
CA ILE A 99 2.77 4.40 -18.90
C ILE A 99 3.68 3.53 -19.77
N ASP A 100 4.15 4.05 -20.89
CA ASP A 100 5.00 3.27 -21.81
C ASP A 100 6.32 2.84 -21.15
N LYS A 101 6.91 3.70 -20.30
CA LYS A 101 8.08 3.34 -19.49
C LYS A 101 7.77 2.25 -18.47
N SER A 102 6.65 2.36 -17.73
CA SER A 102 6.24 1.34 -16.75
C SER A 102 5.97 0.00 -17.43
N LEU A 103 5.22 -0.02 -18.54
CA LEU A 103 4.95 -1.24 -19.30
C LEU A 103 6.25 -1.90 -19.80
N LYS A 104 7.20 -1.09 -20.30
CA LYS A 104 8.52 -1.58 -20.75
C LYS A 104 9.32 -2.21 -19.60
N ARG A 105 9.39 -1.57 -18.43
CA ARG A 105 10.12 -2.08 -17.26
C ARG A 105 9.49 -3.36 -16.72
N LEU A 106 8.17 -3.37 -16.60
CA LEU A 106 7.40 -4.54 -16.18
C LEU A 106 7.44 -5.66 -17.23
N GLY A 107 7.68 -5.34 -18.51
CA GLY A 107 7.67 -6.29 -19.63
C GLY A 107 6.28 -6.85 -19.90
N VAL A 108 5.24 -6.00 -19.80
CA VAL A 108 3.84 -6.34 -20.01
C VAL A 108 3.16 -5.37 -20.98
N ASN A 109 2.04 -5.77 -21.55
CA ASN A 109 1.27 -4.93 -22.48
C ASN A 109 0.24 -4.03 -21.78
N TYR A 110 -0.12 -4.34 -20.53
CA TYR A 110 -1.05 -3.55 -19.73
C TYR A 110 -0.72 -3.69 -18.24
N VAL A 111 -1.15 -2.70 -17.44
CA VAL A 111 -1.24 -2.79 -15.98
C VAL A 111 -2.71 -2.86 -15.57
N ASP A 112 -2.98 -3.54 -14.46
CA ASP A 112 -4.36 -3.60 -13.94
C ASP A 112 -4.76 -2.27 -13.32
N LEU A 113 -3.91 -1.68 -12.50
CA LEU A 113 -4.20 -0.42 -11.83
C LEU A 113 -3.08 0.59 -12.06
N MET A 114 -3.46 1.75 -12.61
CA MET A 114 -2.61 2.94 -12.62
C MET A 114 -3.12 3.95 -11.61
N GLN A 115 -2.23 4.38 -10.71
CA GLN A 115 -2.56 5.33 -9.66
C GLN A 115 -1.81 6.65 -9.88
N LEU A 116 -2.46 7.76 -9.58
CA LEU A 116 -1.79 9.04 -9.35
C LEU A 116 -1.16 8.99 -7.96
N HIS A 117 0.18 9.03 -7.88
CA HIS A 117 0.93 8.76 -6.64
C HIS A 117 0.74 9.81 -5.56
N TRP A 118 0.62 11.07 -5.99
CA TRP A 118 0.26 12.26 -5.21
C TRP A 118 -0.24 13.37 -6.13
N PRO A 119 -0.94 14.37 -5.60
CA PRO A 119 -1.38 15.52 -6.36
C PRO A 119 -0.24 16.27 -7.06
N PRO A 120 -0.50 17.06 -8.11
CA PRO A 120 0.53 17.79 -8.87
C PRO A 120 1.25 18.90 -8.09
N CYS A 121 1.05 19.04 -6.81
CA CYS A 121 1.65 19.94 -5.81
C CYS A 121 2.25 21.26 -6.36
N TRP A 122 3.46 21.19 -6.94
CA TRP A 122 4.24 22.35 -7.39
C TRP A 122 4.15 22.62 -8.90
N HIS A 123 3.48 21.78 -9.68
CA HIS A 123 3.52 21.79 -11.13
C HIS A 123 2.28 22.39 -11.80
N ASN A 124 1.27 22.77 -11.04
CA ASN A 124 0.04 23.42 -11.52
C ASN A 124 -0.57 22.77 -12.79
N HIS A 125 -0.57 21.43 -12.84
CA HIS A 125 -1.21 20.69 -13.92
C HIS A 125 -2.74 20.74 -13.74
N PRO A 126 -3.52 21.21 -14.73
CA PRO A 126 -4.98 21.18 -14.66
C PRO A 126 -5.48 19.72 -14.60
N THR A 127 -6.51 19.46 -13.80
CA THR A 127 -6.98 18.09 -13.51
C THR A 127 -7.53 17.37 -14.73
N CYS A 128 -8.40 18.00 -15.50
CA CYS A 128 -9.07 17.33 -16.61
C CYS A 128 -8.14 16.88 -17.74
N PRO A 129 -7.11 17.62 -18.17
CA PRO A 129 -6.18 17.14 -19.19
C PRO A 129 -5.52 15.80 -18.85
N TYR A 130 -4.96 15.64 -17.65
CA TYR A 130 -4.33 14.36 -17.28
C TYR A 130 -5.33 13.23 -17.01
N MET A 131 -6.51 13.54 -16.47
CA MET A 131 -7.53 12.52 -16.27
C MET A 131 -8.08 12.00 -17.60
N ARG A 132 -8.27 12.86 -18.61
CA ARG A 132 -8.66 12.42 -19.97
C ARG A 132 -7.55 11.63 -20.66
N ALA A 133 -6.28 11.96 -20.42
CA ALA A 133 -5.16 11.16 -20.92
C ALA A 133 -5.16 9.75 -20.31
N LEU A 134 -5.44 9.63 -19.01
CA LEU A 134 -5.60 8.33 -18.33
C LEU A 134 -6.82 7.57 -18.85
N GLU A 135 -7.97 8.23 -19.03
CA GLU A 135 -9.16 7.60 -19.62
C GLU A 135 -8.87 7.07 -21.03
N ARG A 136 -8.11 7.85 -21.84
CA ARG A 136 -7.69 7.37 -23.16
C ARG A 136 -6.78 6.14 -23.10
N LEU A 137 -5.93 6.03 -22.09
CA LEU A 137 -5.09 4.85 -21.88
C LEU A 137 -5.90 3.62 -21.43
N VAL A 138 -7.00 3.82 -20.72
CA VAL A 138 -7.98 2.76 -20.42
C VAL A 138 -8.65 2.29 -21.72
N GLU A 139 -9.13 3.21 -22.59
CA GLU A 139 -9.72 2.87 -23.88
C GLU A 139 -8.76 2.10 -24.80
N LEU A 140 -7.46 2.43 -24.74
CA LEU A 140 -6.40 1.73 -25.47
C LEU A 140 -6.01 0.37 -24.87
N GLY A 141 -6.63 -0.02 -23.75
CA GLY A 141 -6.34 -1.28 -23.07
C GLY A 141 -4.96 -1.35 -22.40
N LYS A 142 -4.28 -0.21 -22.19
CA LYS A 142 -2.99 -0.15 -21.47
C LYS A 142 -3.16 -0.10 -19.95
N ILE A 143 -4.32 0.32 -19.48
CA ILE A 143 -4.73 0.38 -18.08
C ILE A 143 -6.11 -0.22 -17.96
N ARG A 144 -6.39 -0.98 -16.88
CA ARG A 144 -7.72 -1.53 -16.63
C ARG A 144 -8.50 -0.68 -15.62
N TYR A 145 -7.86 -0.23 -14.56
CA TYR A 145 -8.46 0.54 -13.48
C TYR A 145 -7.63 1.79 -13.16
N LEU A 146 -8.33 2.85 -12.74
CA LEU A 146 -7.73 4.08 -12.27
C LEU A 146 -7.79 4.17 -10.74
N GLY A 147 -6.75 4.75 -10.15
CA GLY A 147 -6.70 5.03 -8.73
C GLY A 147 -5.98 6.33 -8.42
N VAL A 148 -6.12 6.77 -7.17
CA VAL A 148 -5.43 7.95 -6.63
C VAL A 148 -4.76 7.60 -5.30
N SER A 149 -3.66 8.28 -5.00
CA SER A 149 -2.98 8.16 -3.72
C SER A 149 -2.71 9.54 -3.16
N ASN A 150 -3.00 9.72 -1.86
CA ASN A 150 -2.76 10.98 -1.15
C ASN A 150 -3.51 12.21 -1.69
N TYR A 151 -4.59 12.02 -2.42
CA TYR A 151 -5.46 13.07 -2.94
C TYR A 151 -6.50 13.49 -1.89
N PRO A 152 -6.74 14.78 -1.66
CA PRO A 152 -7.90 15.22 -0.86
C PRO A 152 -9.20 14.92 -1.62
N ILE A 153 -10.30 14.70 -0.90
CA ILE A 153 -11.60 14.33 -1.50
C ILE A 153 -12.06 15.34 -2.55
N ALA A 154 -11.89 16.62 -2.31
CA ALA A 154 -12.28 17.65 -3.27
C ALA A 154 -11.59 17.46 -4.64
N LEU A 155 -10.29 17.10 -4.63
CA LEU A 155 -9.54 16.85 -5.86
C LEU A 155 -9.93 15.47 -6.50
N ILE A 156 -10.35 14.50 -5.69
CA ILE A 156 -10.90 13.23 -6.22
C ILE A 156 -12.21 13.51 -6.96
N GLU A 157 -13.11 14.29 -6.38
CA GLU A 157 -14.38 14.67 -7.03
C GLU A 157 -14.15 15.48 -8.33
N GLU A 158 -13.20 16.41 -8.31
CA GLU A 158 -12.78 17.12 -9.51
C GLU A 158 -12.24 16.15 -10.58
N ALA A 159 -11.35 15.24 -10.21
CA ALA A 159 -10.80 14.23 -11.11
C ALA A 159 -11.89 13.32 -11.71
N ARG A 160 -12.82 12.86 -10.90
CA ARG A 160 -13.97 12.06 -11.36
C ARG A 160 -14.86 12.83 -12.31
N SER A 161 -15.11 14.12 -12.07
CA SER A 161 -15.92 14.95 -12.95
C SER A 161 -15.33 15.13 -14.36
N CYS A 162 -14.04 14.89 -14.54
CA CYS A 162 -13.35 14.97 -15.83
C CYS A 162 -13.46 13.66 -16.65
N LEU A 163 -13.88 12.57 -16.02
CA LEU A 163 -14.03 11.25 -16.64
C LEU A 163 -15.45 11.08 -17.21
N SER A 164 -15.57 10.33 -18.30
CA SER A 164 -16.85 10.10 -19.00
C SER A 164 -17.19 8.64 -19.22
N ARG A 165 -16.22 7.74 -19.27
CA ARG A 165 -16.36 6.33 -19.62
C ARG A 165 -15.77 5.37 -18.58
N THR A 166 -14.99 5.89 -17.66
CA THR A 166 -14.40 5.16 -16.55
C THR A 166 -14.56 5.95 -15.25
N ASP A 167 -14.17 5.36 -14.15
CA ASP A 167 -14.17 6.05 -12.85
C ASP A 167 -12.91 5.68 -12.04
N ILE A 168 -12.66 6.42 -10.97
CA ILE A 168 -11.63 6.08 -9.98
C ILE A 168 -12.17 4.95 -9.10
N THR A 169 -11.50 3.80 -9.10
CA THR A 169 -11.94 2.59 -8.39
C THR A 169 -11.06 2.24 -7.20
N PHE A 170 -9.88 2.86 -7.09
CA PHE A 170 -8.94 2.61 -6.01
C PHE A 170 -8.47 3.91 -5.35
N MET A 171 -8.33 3.87 -4.02
CA MET A 171 -7.77 4.94 -3.21
C MET A 171 -6.64 4.38 -2.33
N GLN A 172 -5.45 5.00 -2.36
CA GLN A 172 -4.31 4.51 -1.59
C GLN A 172 -3.80 5.58 -0.62
N TYR A 173 -3.83 5.28 0.69
CA TYR A 173 -3.45 6.22 1.76
C TYR A 173 -2.72 5.53 2.90
N ARG A 174 -1.95 6.32 3.66
CA ARG A 174 -1.32 5.88 4.89
C ARG A 174 -2.40 5.52 5.92
N TYR A 175 -2.40 4.26 6.35
CA TYR A 175 -3.36 3.81 7.35
C TYR A 175 -2.85 2.58 8.11
N ASN A 176 -2.87 2.68 9.42
CA ASN A 176 -2.49 1.63 10.36
C ASN A 176 -3.00 1.98 11.78
N LEU A 177 -2.77 1.10 12.75
CA LEU A 177 -3.16 1.30 14.15
C LEU A 177 -2.57 2.56 14.83
N ILE A 178 -1.51 3.17 14.29
CA ILE A 178 -0.91 4.40 14.83
C ILE A 178 -1.44 5.64 14.10
N GLU A 179 -1.68 5.52 12.79
CA GLU A 179 -2.00 6.63 11.89
C GLU A 179 -3.38 6.42 11.30
N ARG A 180 -4.38 7.02 11.94
CA ARG A 180 -5.80 6.72 11.73
C ARG A 180 -6.60 7.83 11.05
N GLN A 181 -5.93 8.85 10.51
CA GLN A 181 -6.59 10.02 9.91
C GLN A 181 -7.54 9.67 8.77
N ALA A 182 -7.26 8.56 8.05
CA ALA A 182 -8.11 8.10 6.95
C ALA A 182 -9.53 7.71 7.37
N GLU A 183 -9.76 7.43 8.66
CA GLU A 183 -11.09 7.06 9.18
C GLU A 183 -12.07 8.22 9.23
N ILE A 184 -11.57 9.47 9.24
CA ILE A 184 -12.42 10.66 9.38
C ILE A 184 -13.30 10.83 8.14
N GLU A 185 -12.70 10.71 6.94
CA GLU A 185 -13.41 10.98 5.68
C GLU A 185 -13.04 10.02 4.53
N LEU A 186 -11.78 9.58 4.45
CA LEU A 186 -11.28 8.85 3.26
C LEU A 186 -11.86 7.43 3.16
N ILE A 187 -11.88 6.67 4.26
CA ILE A 187 -12.46 5.32 4.27
C ILE A 187 -13.99 5.39 4.09
N PRO A 188 -14.75 6.25 4.83
CA PRO A 188 -16.17 6.45 4.57
C PRO A 188 -16.49 6.86 3.12
N TYR A 189 -15.65 7.72 2.53
CA TYR A 189 -15.80 8.13 1.14
C TYR A 189 -15.59 6.94 0.18
N ALA A 190 -14.53 6.14 0.39
CA ALA A 190 -14.26 4.95 -0.41
C ALA A 190 -15.42 3.93 -0.34
N GLU A 191 -15.97 3.69 0.85
CA GLU A 191 -17.13 2.81 1.04
C GLU A 191 -18.38 3.31 0.32
N LYS A 192 -18.70 4.59 0.48
CA LYS A 192 -19.87 5.25 -0.17
C LYS A 192 -19.78 5.15 -1.70
N ASN A 193 -18.59 5.24 -2.26
CA ASN A 193 -18.36 5.23 -3.69
C ASN A 193 -17.93 3.86 -4.24
N ASN A 194 -18.01 2.78 -3.45
CA ASN A 194 -17.63 1.43 -3.84
C ASN A 194 -16.18 1.34 -4.36
N MET A 195 -15.26 2.06 -3.75
CA MET A 195 -13.84 2.03 -4.08
C MET A 195 -13.10 1.05 -3.18
N VAL A 196 -12.02 0.46 -3.69
CA VAL A 196 -11.07 -0.32 -2.89
C VAL A 196 -10.11 0.65 -2.21
N PHE A 197 -9.97 0.54 -0.90
CA PHE A 197 -9.04 1.32 -0.11
C PHE A 197 -7.76 0.51 0.15
N LEU A 198 -6.61 1.05 -0.24
CA LEU A 198 -5.29 0.42 -0.13
C LEU A 198 -4.47 1.10 0.98
N PRO A 199 -4.42 0.55 2.20
CA PRO A 199 -3.50 1.03 3.22
C PRO A 199 -2.04 0.84 2.81
N TRP A 200 -1.29 1.94 2.61
CA TRP A 200 0.17 1.85 2.56
C TRP A 200 0.77 2.03 3.96
N SER A 201 1.96 1.48 4.20
CA SER A 201 2.58 1.34 5.52
C SER A 201 1.64 0.73 6.58
N PRO A 202 0.90 -0.37 6.29
CA PRO A 202 -0.08 -0.91 7.22
C PRO A 202 0.52 -1.46 8.52
N LEU A 203 1.85 -1.69 8.55
CA LEU A 203 2.61 -2.07 9.74
C LEU A 203 3.46 -0.91 10.30
N ALA A 204 3.16 0.34 9.95
CA ALA A 204 3.88 1.53 10.40
C ALA A 204 5.41 1.36 10.26
N LYS A 205 5.88 0.99 9.06
CA LYS A 205 7.29 0.71 8.74
C LYS A 205 7.95 -0.31 9.68
N GLY A 206 7.17 -1.20 10.30
CA GLY A 206 7.62 -2.25 11.19
C GLY A 206 7.44 -1.95 12.69
N ALA A 207 6.96 -0.77 13.08
CA ALA A 207 6.68 -0.45 14.48
C ALA A 207 5.65 -1.41 15.11
N LEU A 208 4.67 -1.87 14.32
CA LEU A 208 3.59 -2.77 14.75
C LEU A 208 3.93 -4.26 14.66
N THR A 209 5.19 -4.62 14.46
CA THR A 209 5.61 -6.04 14.37
C THR A 209 5.99 -6.66 15.71
N GLY A 210 6.01 -5.87 16.79
CA GLY A 210 6.50 -6.31 18.11
C GLY A 210 8.03 -6.50 18.19
N LYS A 211 8.74 -6.21 17.09
CA LYS A 211 10.21 -6.32 17.04
C LYS A 211 10.91 -5.23 17.84
N TYR A 212 10.31 -4.05 17.90
CA TYR A 212 10.86 -2.88 18.55
C TYR A 212 10.06 -2.55 19.81
N THR A 213 10.76 -2.23 20.87
CA THR A 213 10.24 -1.71 22.14
C THR A 213 10.97 -0.42 22.47
N LEU A 214 10.49 0.34 23.44
CA LEU A 214 11.18 1.55 23.88
C LEU A 214 12.61 1.26 24.34
N GLU A 215 12.84 0.08 24.95
CA GLU A 215 14.15 -0.33 25.48
C GLU A 215 15.15 -0.75 24.40
N ASN A 216 14.66 -1.29 23.27
CA ASN A 216 15.50 -1.81 22.19
C ASN A 216 15.33 -1.08 20.85
N LEU A 217 14.84 0.15 20.88
CA LEU A 217 14.66 0.97 19.68
C LEU A 217 16.02 1.32 19.05
N PRO A 218 16.35 0.80 17.86
CA PRO A 218 17.64 1.04 17.25
C PRO A 218 17.69 2.42 16.58
N LYS A 219 18.90 2.92 16.33
CA LYS A 219 19.09 3.97 15.35
C LYS A 219 18.96 3.37 13.96
N PHE A 220 18.10 3.95 13.16
CA PHE A 220 17.88 3.53 11.77
C PHE A 220 18.81 4.29 10.83
N THR A 221 19.14 3.68 9.69
CA THR A 221 19.93 4.26 8.59
C THR A 221 19.18 4.22 7.27
N ASP A 222 17.85 4.09 7.32
CA ASP A 222 16.96 4.06 6.17
C ASP A 222 15.78 5.04 6.38
N VAL A 223 14.73 4.97 5.60
CA VAL A 223 13.54 5.86 5.66
C VAL A 223 12.88 5.98 7.04
N ARG A 224 13.31 5.22 8.01
CA ARG A 224 12.83 5.28 9.40
C ARG A 224 13.63 6.26 10.26
N GLU A 225 14.83 6.65 9.84
CA GLU A 225 15.72 7.56 10.58
C GLU A 225 15.02 8.88 10.90
N THR A 226 14.28 9.41 9.93
CA THR A 226 13.55 10.68 10.04
C THR A 226 12.05 10.50 10.28
N ASP A 227 11.56 9.26 10.45
CA ASP A 227 10.13 9.04 10.66
C ASP A 227 9.77 9.30 12.13
N PRO A 228 8.86 10.25 12.40
CA PRO A 228 8.46 10.63 13.76
C PRO A 228 7.97 9.45 14.62
N ILE A 229 7.44 8.39 14.03
CA ILE A 229 7.00 7.18 14.75
C ILE A 229 8.14 6.58 15.58
N PHE A 230 9.37 6.60 15.08
CA PHE A 230 10.53 6.00 15.73
C PHE A 230 11.29 6.94 16.66
N HIS A 231 10.80 8.18 16.84
CA HIS A 231 11.36 9.06 17.89
C HIS A 231 10.97 8.52 19.27
N PRO A 232 11.89 8.47 20.25
CA PRO A 232 11.62 7.87 21.56
C PRO A 232 10.38 8.42 22.27
N GLU A 233 10.14 9.72 22.21
CA GLU A 233 8.96 10.34 22.84
C GLU A 233 7.64 9.90 22.19
N ASN A 234 7.60 9.73 20.87
CA ASN A 234 6.45 9.19 20.18
C ASN A 234 6.31 7.69 20.42
N PHE A 235 7.44 6.96 20.40
CA PHE A 235 7.46 5.52 20.61
C PHE A 235 6.95 5.12 22.00
N LYS A 236 7.22 5.95 23.02
CA LYS A 236 6.67 5.81 24.38
C LYS A 236 5.12 5.77 24.38
N GLN A 237 4.47 6.55 23.51
CA GLN A 237 3.01 6.54 23.38
C GLN A 237 2.50 5.31 22.64
N ILE A 238 3.34 4.68 21.80
CA ILE A 238 3.00 3.49 21.03
C ILE A 238 3.20 2.21 21.87
N GLN A 239 4.08 2.23 22.86
CA GLN A 239 4.43 1.05 23.65
C GLN A 239 3.21 0.28 24.21
N PRO A 240 2.18 0.93 24.81
CA PRO A 240 0.99 0.21 25.29
C PRO A 240 0.24 -0.56 24.20
N LEU A 241 0.25 -0.05 22.95
CA LEU A 241 -0.34 -0.75 21.82
C LEU A 241 0.51 -1.97 21.43
N ILE A 242 1.84 -1.85 21.46
CA ILE A 242 2.74 -2.98 21.15
C ILE A 242 2.58 -4.09 22.20
N ASP A 243 2.49 -3.74 23.48
CA ASP A 243 2.29 -4.69 24.57
C ASP A 243 0.98 -5.45 24.40
N GLU A 244 -0.08 -4.75 24.03
CA GLU A 244 -1.39 -5.35 23.77
C GLU A 244 -1.39 -6.24 22.52
N LEU A 245 -0.70 -5.82 21.44
CA LEU A 245 -0.51 -6.66 20.25
C LEU A 245 0.23 -7.96 20.59
N LEU A 246 1.25 -7.91 21.42
CA LEU A 246 1.99 -9.09 21.90
C LEU A 246 1.07 -10.01 22.74
N ARG A 247 0.26 -9.44 23.64
CA ARG A 247 -0.72 -10.20 24.44
C ARG A 247 -1.74 -10.92 23.55
N MET A 248 -2.30 -10.21 22.56
CA MET A 248 -3.27 -10.79 21.62
C MET A 248 -2.62 -11.82 20.70
N SER A 249 -1.41 -11.58 20.26
CA SER A 249 -0.66 -12.52 19.44
C SER A 249 -0.49 -13.87 20.14
N ASN A 250 -0.17 -13.87 21.43
CA ASN A 250 -0.10 -15.07 22.24
C ASN A 250 -1.48 -15.74 22.36
N LYS A 251 -2.55 -14.96 22.58
CA LYS A 251 -3.93 -15.48 22.72
C LYS A 251 -4.38 -16.22 21.46
N TYR A 252 -4.06 -15.70 20.28
CA TYR A 252 -4.52 -16.25 18.99
C TYR A 252 -3.50 -17.20 18.32
N GLY A 253 -2.29 -17.35 18.88
CA GLY A 253 -1.21 -18.10 18.22
C GLY A 253 -0.78 -17.44 16.90
N LYS A 254 -0.77 -16.10 16.87
CA LYS A 254 -0.44 -15.27 15.71
C LYS A 254 0.71 -14.32 16.05
N THR A 255 1.27 -13.66 15.03
CA THR A 255 2.27 -12.60 15.25
C THR A 255 1.61 -11.24 15.47
N PRO A 256 2.30 -10.26 16.08
CA PRO A 256 1.82 -8.87 16.15
C PRO A 256 1.54 -8.27 14.77
N ALA A 257 2.36 -8.60 13.77
CA ALA A 257 2.14 -8.17 12.38
C ALA A 257 0.81 -8.73 11.83
N GLN A 258 0.57 -10.02 12.02
CA GLN A 258 -0.70 -10.64 11.61
C GLN A 258 -1.90 -10.05 12.34
N THR A 259 -1.76 -9.79 13.63
CA THR A 259 -2.81 -9.19 14.45
C THR A 259 -3.14 -7.77 14.00
N SER A 260 -2.11 -6.95 13.72
CA SER A 260 -2.28 -5.59 13.22
C SER A 260 -2.94 -5.56 11.84
N LEU A 261 -2.51 -6.41 10.91
CA LEU A 261 -3.10 -6.50 9.58
C LEU A 261 -4.54 -7.04 9.63
N ASN A 262 -4.82 -8.02 10.52
CA ASN A 262 -6.17 -8.54 10.71
C ASN A 262 -7.12 -7.47 11.25
N TRP A 263 -6.65 -6.61 12.17
CA TRP A 263 -7.41 -5.47 12.66
C TRP A 263 -7.82 -4.53 11.51
N ILE A 264 -6.89 -4.20 10.60
CA ILE A 264 -7.15 -3.37 9.41
C ILE A 264 -8.17 -4.04 8.49
N ILE A 265 -8.00 -5.34 8.20
CA ILE A 265 -8.88 -6.12 7.32
C ILE A 265 -10.31 -6.15 7.87
N MET A 266 -10.46 -6.20 9.19
CA MET A 266 -11.78 -6.21 9.84
C MET A 266 -12.47 -4.84 9.86
N TYR A 267 -11.73 -3.75 9.66
CA TYR A 267 -12.30 -2.40 9.69
C TYR A 267 -13.32 -2.18 8.57
N SER A 268 -13.02 -2.65 7.36
CA SER A 268 -13.94 -2.56 6.22
C SER A 268 -13.73 -3.69 5.21
N LYS A 269 -14.82 -4.13 4.58
CA LYS A 269 -14.77 -5.13 3.51
C LYS A 269 -14.02 -4.65 2.25
N ASN A 270 -13.94 -3.33 2.05
CA ASN A 270 -13.30 -2.72 0.87
C ASN A 270 -11.82 -2.41 1.08
N ILE A 271 -11.25 -2.73 2.25
CA ILE A 271 -9.84 -2.47 2.55
C ILE A 271 -8.97 -3.66 2.12
N LEU A 272 -7.85 -3.36 1.45
CA LEU A 272 -6.81 -4.31 1.06
C LEU A 272 -5.44 -3.73 1.45
N PRO A 273 -4.86 -4.14 2.59
CA PRO A 273 -3.53 -3.67 2.99
C PRO A 273 -2.43 -4.21 2.09
N ILE A 274 -1.42 -3.38 1.84
CA ILE A 274 -0.27 -3.68 0.98
C ILE A 274 1.05 -3.62 1.77
N PRO A 275 1.27 -4.51 2.76
CA PRO A 275 2.53 -4.56 3.48
C PRO A 275 3.68 -4.93 2.54
N GLY A 276 4.84 -4.30 2.78
CA GLY A 276 6.07 -4.70 2.13
C GLY A 276 6.79 -5.83 2.87
N ALA A 277 7.81 -6.40 2.21
CA ALA A 277 8.68 -7.41 2.78
C ALA A 277 10.13 -7.21 2.32
N LYS A 278 11.09 -7.50 3.22
CA LYS A 278 12.53 -7.55 2.93
C LYS A 278 13.05 -9.00 2.91
N LYS A 279 12.21 -9.97 3.30
CA LYS A 279 12.55 -11.40 3.37
C LYS A 279 11.31 -12.23 3.05
N PRO A 280 11.46 -13.45 2.47
CA PRO A 280 10.34 -14.33 2.15
C PRO A 280 9.47 -14.70 3.37
N GLU A 281 10.08 -14.84 4.57
CA GLU A 281 9.36 -15.19 5.79
C GLU A 281 8.37 -14.10 6.20
N GLN A 282 8.67 -12.83 5.93
CA GLN A 282 7.75 -11.72 6.18
C GLN A 282 6.52 -11.76 5.27
N VAL A 283 6.66 -12.29 4.05
CA VAL A 283 5.51 -12.51 3.15
C VAL A 283 4.57 -13.55 3.72
N VAL A 284 5.12 -14.68 4.20
CA VAL A 284 4.33 -15.74 4.85
C VAL A 284 3.62 -15.19 6.09
N ASP A 285 4.35 -14.41 6.89
CA ASP A 285 3.79 -13.77 8.08
C ASP A 285 2.64 -12.83 7.71
N ASN A 286 2.85 -11.93 6.76
CA ASN A 286 1.81 -11.03 6.28
C ASN A 286 0.59 -11.79 5.72
N ALA A 287 0.82 -12.84 4.91
CA ALA A 287 -0.24 -13.67 4.35
C ALA A 287 -1.05 -14.42 5.41
N GLY A 288 -0.44 -14.72 6.55
CA GLY A 288 -1.09 -15.33 7.70
C GLY A 288 -2.06 -14.41 8.46
N SER A 289 -2.21 -13.15 8.04
CA SER A 289 -3.17 -12.21 8.63
C SER A 289 -4.61 -12.44 8.21
N VAL A 290 -4.84 -13.20 7.13
CA VAL A 290 -6.18 -13.53 6.61
C VAL A 290 -6.64 -14.92 7.11
N SER A 291 -7.89 -15.31 6.80
CA SER A 291 -8.48 -16.61 7.13
C SER A 291 -8.75 -16.85 8.63
N TRP A 292 -8.71 -15.83 9.43
CA TRP A 292 -9.14 -15.78 10.83
C TRP A 292 -9.59 -14.38 11.20
N ARG A 293 -10.19 -14.20 12.37
CA ARG A 293 -10.63 -12.89 12.84
C ARG A 293 -10.40 -12.76 14.34
N LEU A 294 -10.00 -11.55 14.75
CA LEU A 294 -10.10 -11.13 16.14
C LEU A 294 -11.56 -11.23 16.62
N SER A 295 -11.79 -11.53 17.89
CA SER A 295 -13.12 -11.25 18.46
C SER A 295 -13.43 -9.77 18.40
N TYR A 296 -14.70 -9.40 18.36
CA TYR A 296 -15.09 -7.99 18.34
C TYR A 296 -14.58 -7.23 19.58
N GLU A 297 -14.54 -7.90 20.73
CA GLU A 297 -13.98 -7.34 21.97
C GLU A 297 -12.48 -7.03 21.83
N ASP A 298 -11.69 -7.97 21.34
CA ASP A 298 -10.24 -7.78 21.17
C ASP A 298 -9.95 -6.73 20.09
N TRP A 299 -10.73 -6.71 19.02
CA TRP A 299 -10.66 -5.67 18.00
C TRP A 299 -10.89 -4.29 18.61
N ARG A 300 -11.93 -4.13 19.47
CA ARG A 300 -12.23 -2.90 20.17
C ARG A 300 -11.13 -2.46 21.15
N ILE A 301 -10.52 -3.39 21.86
CA ILE A 301 -9.41 -3.07 22.78
C ILE A 301 -8.26 -2.40 22.00
N LEU A 302 -7.86 -2.98 20.86
CA LEU A 302 -6.84 -2.36 19.98
C LEU A 302 -7.30 -0.99 19.46
N ASP A 303 -8.54 -0.88 19.06
CA ASP A 303 -9.17 0.36 18.61
C ASP A 303 -9.09 1.48 19.66
N GLU A 304 -9.45 1.17 20.91
CA GLU A 304 -9.47 2.12 22.01
C GLU A 304 -8.06 2.55 22.44
N ILE A 305 -7.10 1.64 22.46
CA ILE A 305 -5.70 1.96 22.77
C ILE A 305 -5.12 2.83 21.65
N SER A 306 -5.31 2.42 20.41
CA SER A 306 -4.85 3.11 19.21
C SER A 306 -5.36 4.56 19.14
N LYS A 307 -6.62 4.81 19.46
CA LYS A 307 -7.23 6.15 19.47
C LYS A 307 -6.60 7.13 20.47
N LYS A 308 -5.87 6.63 21.45
CA LYS A 308 -5.20 7.49 22.45
C LYS A 308 -3.81 7.96 21.99
N ILE A 309 -3.24 7.32 20.96
CA ILE A 309 -1.91 7.66 20.46
C ILE A 309 -1.95 9.02 19.77
N ARG A 310 -0.97 9.87 20.10
CA ARG A 310 -0.78 11.19 19.51
C ARG A 310 0.68 11.32 19.07
N ILE A 311 0.91 11.18 17.78
CA ILE A 311 2.25 11.35 17.20
C ILE A 311 2.53 12.84 16.99
N SER A 312 3.62 13.33 17.56
CA SER A 312 4.11 14.67 17.28
C SER A 312 4.99 14.64 16.05
N TYR A 313 4.53 15.23 14.97
CA TYR A 313 5.28 15.36 13.72
C TYR A 313 6.31 16.52 13.76
N ALA A 314 6.18 17.44 14.72
CA ALA A 314 7.13 18.56 14.89
C ALA A 314 8.49 18.13 15.40
N ILE A 315 8.60 16.98 16.07
CA ILE A 315 9.84 16.50 16.68
C ILE A 315 10.93 16.21 15.64
N GLY A 316 10.55 15.75 14.44
CA GLY A 316 11.48 15.47 13.34
C GLY A 316 12.08 16.70 12.65
N TYR A 317 11.59 17.91 12.95
CA TYR A 317 12.09 19.17 12.40
C TYR A 317 12.96 19.98 13.39
N LEU A 318 13.07 19.51 14.63
CA LEU A 318 13.78 20.22 15.72
C LEU A 318 15.06 19.51 16.18
N SER A 319 15.43 18.39 15.55
CA SER A 319 16.61 17.59 15.90
C SER A 319 17.73 17.71 14.87
#